data_ee59c7f53848cb9c90c568812dcd259f
#
_entry.id   ee59c7f53848cb9c90c568812dcd259f
#
_cell.length_a   1.000
_cell.length_b   1.000
_cell.length_c   1.000
_cell.angle_alpha   90.00
_cell.angle_beta   90.00
_cell.angle_gamma   90.00
#
_symmetry.space_group_name_H-M   'P 1'
#
loop_
_entity.id
_entity.type
_entity.pdbx_description
1 polymer ?
#
loop_
_entity_poly.entity_id
_entity_poly.type
_entity_poly.pdbx_seq_one_letter_code
_entity_poly.pdbx_strand_id
1 'polypeptide(L)'
;KKEEVYILLALTGVKSIGKLKALWQESCRCYFRILDRESSRELARSEAFPEEYLRYYHAGEDERLLIRQIRPDAIVIKESGASGGFSEKVEAAQELGIRIFIIKRPPLQPNLLPVNGRHGLRRMVELYHPGFYDLRSGFTTGTCAAAAAAAAIWDIFNLDGTPRPP
;
A
#
# COMPACT_ATOMS: atom_id res chain seq x y z
N LYS A 1 -6.50 30.72 7.22
CA LYS A 1 -7.46 30.09 8.13
C LYS A 1 -7.02 28.67 8.37
N LYS A 2 -6.76 28.25 9.63
CA LYS A 2 -6.67 26.84 9.99
C LYS A 2 -8.06 26.26 9.79
N GLU A 3 -8.20 25.38 8.81
CA GLU A 3 -9.44 24.64 8.63
C GLU A 3 -9.47 23.53 9.68
N GLU A 4 -10.41 23.60 10.57
CA GLU A 4 -10.60 22.63 11.64
C GLU A 4 -11.13 21.31 11.07
N VAL A 5 -10.71 20.20 11.65
CA VAL A 5 -11.20 18.85 11.32
C VAL A 5 -12.11 18.40 12.44
N TYR A 6 -13.39 18.27 12.18
CA TYR A 6 -14.38 17.78 13.13
C TYR A 6 -14.65 16.30 13.00
N ILE A 7 -14.56 15.77 11.77
CA ILE A 7 -14.78 14.35 11.47
C ILE A 7 -13.58 13.81 10.72
N LEU A 8 -12.92 12.82 11.30
CA LEU A 8 -11.76 12.14 10.73
C LEU A 8 -12.09 10.68 10.41
N LEU A 9 -11.77 10.22 9.21
CA LEU A 9 -11.83 8.81 8.86
C LEU A 9 -10.42 8.21 8.80
N ALA A 10 -10.14 7.28 9.70
CA ALA A 10 -8.84 6.60 9.79
C ALA A 10 -8.88 5.25 9.06
N LEU A 11 -8.23 5.19 7.88
CA LEU A 11 -8.04 3.98 7.08
C LEU A 11 -6.69 3.30 7.38
N THR A 12 -6.31 3.29 8.65
CA THR A 12 -4.98 2.90 9.13
C THR A 12 -4.97 1.59 9.90
N GLY A 13 -6.14 0.98 10.09
CA GLY A 13 -6.35 -0.27 10.80
C GLY A 13 -6.34 -0.14 12.33
N VAL A 14 -6.75 -1.20 13.01
CA VAL A 14 -7.03 -1.22 14.46
C VAL A 14 -5.86 -0.79 15.34
N LYS A 15 -4.62 -1.15 15.00
CA LYS A 15 -3.42 -0.80 15.80
C LYS A 15 -3.15 0.70 15.91
N SER A 16 -3.84 1.52 15.14
CA SER A 16 -3.70 2.98 15.20
C SER A 16 -4.69 3.65 16.14
N ILE A 17 -5.69 2.93 16.66
CA ILE A 17 -6.67 3.47 17.61
C ILE A 17 -5.95 4.03 18.83
N GLY A 18 -5.12 3.23 19.52
CA GLY A 18 -4.36 3.69 20.68
C GLY A 18 -3.38 4.82 20.36
N LYS A 19 -2.75 4.78 19.16
CA LYS A 19 -1.79 5.83 18.75
C LYS A 19 -2.46 7.18 18.47
N LEU A 20 -3.72 7.18 18.10
CA LEU A 20 -4.50 8.38 17.80
C LEU A 20 -5.47 8.74 18.94
N LYS A 21 -5.24 8.23 20.14
CA LYS A 21 -6.13 8.37 21.28
C LYS A 21 -6.45 9.83 21.62
N ALA A 22 -5.46 10.68 21.66
CA ALA A 22 -5.66 12.11 21.91
C ALA A 22 -6.58 12.79 20.86
N LEU A 23 -6.54 12.33 19.60
CA LEU A 23 -7.40 12.90 18.57
C LEU A 23 -8.87 12.53 18.79
N TRP A 24 -9.19 11.26 19.00
CA TRP A 24 -10.57 10.82 19.10
C TRP A 24 -11.20 11.05 20.47
N GLN A 25 -10.41 11.27 21.53
CA GLN A 25 -10.93 11.62 22.85
C GLN A 25 -11.14 13.13 23.03
N GLU A 26 -10.26 13.96 22.44
CA GLU A 26 -10.19 15.38 22.81
C GLU A 26 -10.47 16.34 21.65
N SER A 27 -10.27 15.91 20.40
CA SER A 27 -10.17 16.85 19.29
C SER A 27 -11.25 16.71 18.23
N CYS A 28 -11.54 15.50 17.78
CA CYS A 28 -12.47 15.28 16.68
C CYS A 28 -13.16 13.91 16.76
N ARG A 29 -14.31 13.80 16.10
CA ARG A 29 -14.99 12.51 15.94
C ARG A 29 -14.20 11.67 14.93
N CYS A 30 -13.61 10.57 15.40
CA CYS A 30 -12.84 9.68 14.56
C CYS A 30 -13.58 8.39 14.25
N TYR A 31 -13.71 8.05 12.98
CA TYR A 31 -14.12 6.73 12.53
C TYR A 31 -12.90 5.92 12.15
N PHE A 32 -12.84 4.65 12.59
CA PHE A 32 -11.75 3.74 12.23
C PHE A 32 -12.27 2.61 11.38
N ARG A 33 -11.65 2.39 10.22
CA ARG A 33 -11.88 1.20 9.41
C ARG A 33 -10.92 0.10 9.83
N ILE A 34 -11.48 -1.02 10.26
CA ILE A 34 -10.74 -2.18 10.75
C ILE A 34 -11.18 -3.45 10.02
N LEU A 35 -10.34 -4.49 10.06
CA LEU A 35 -10.73 -5.80 9.55
C LEU A 35 -11.81 -6.40 10.46
N ASP A 36 -12.81 -7.04 9.87
CA ASP A 36 -13.85 -7.77 10.59
C ASP A 36 -13.30 -9.10 11.11
N ARG A 37 -12.58 -9.03 12.22
CA ARG A 37 -11.99 -10.16 12.93
C ARG A 37 -12.11 -9.94 14.43
N GLU A 38 -12.31 -11.03 15.19
CA GLU A 38 -12.44 -10.93 16.64
C GLU A 38 -11.22 -10.26 17.29
N SER A 39 -10.02 -10.60 16.86
CA SER A 39 -8.79 -9.95 17.38
C SER A 39 -8.74 -8.44 17.13
N SER A 40 -9.38 -7.93 16.06
CA SER A 40 -9.49 -6.49 15.84
C SER A 40 -10.51 -5.84 16.75
N ARG A 41 -11.61 -6.52 17.02
CA ARG A 41 -12.65 -6.06 17.95
C ARG A 41 -12.15 -6.03 19.38
N GLU A 42 -11.45 -7.09 19.80
CA GLU A 42 -10.83 -7.17 21.13
C GLU A 42 -9.81 -6.03 21.35
N LEU A 43 -8.97 -5.76 20.34
CA LEU A 43 -8.01 -4.67 20.44
C LEU A 43 -8.70 -3.29 20.50
N ALA A 44 -9.77 -3.08 19.75
CA ALA A 44 -10.54 -1.83 19.83
C ALA A 44 -11.21 -1.67 21.21
N ARG A 45 -11.77 -2.76 21.77
CA ARG A 45 -12.34 -2.79 23.13
C ARG A 45 -11.29 -2.51 24.19
N SER A 46 -10.08 -3.08 24.06
CA SER A 46 -9.00 -2.85 25.02
C SER A 46 -8.54 -1.39 25.09
N GLU A 47 -8.72 -0.65 23.99
CA GLU A 47 -8.48 0.80 23.92
C GLU A 47 -9.68 1.63 24.40
N ALA A 48 -10.77 0.99 24.81
CA ALA A 48 -12.05 1.62 25.15
C ALA A 48 -12.61 2.50 24.01
N PHE A 49 -12.37 2.09 22.74
CA PHE A 49 -12.88 2.82 21.59
C PHE A 49 -14.36 2.48 21.35
N PRO A 50 -15.24 3.50 21.13
CA PRO A 50 -16.66 3.26 20.95
C PRO A 50 -16.94 2.48 19.65
N GLU A 51 -17.72 1.41 19.74
CA GLU A 51 -18.02 0.52 18.61
C GLU A 51 -18.82 1.23 17.51
N GLU A 52 -19.65 2.19 17.86
CA GLU A 52 -20.45 2.99 16.91
C GLU A 52 -19.62 3.75 15.88
N TYR A 53 -18.34 4.01 16.16
CA TYR A 53 -17.39 4.67 15.26
C TYR A 53 -16.47 3.68 14.54
N LEU A 54 -16.60 2.37 14.77
CA LEU A 54 -15.94 1.36 13.97
C LEU A 54 -16.64 1.14 12.63
N ARG A 55 -15.86 0.90 11.61
CA ARG A 55 -16.30 0.48 10.27
C ARG A 55 -15.52 -0.76 9.89
N TYR A 56 -16.23 -1.80 9.52
CA TYR A 56 -15.62 -3.06 9.16
C TYR A 56 -15.30 -3.10 7.68
N TYR A 57 -14.12 -3.60 7.36
CA TYR A 57 -13.69 -3.75 5.98
C TYR A 57 -14.18 -5.07 5.40
N HIS A 58 -14.85 -4.99 4.26
CA HIS A 58 -15.18 -6.14 3.44
C HIS A 58 -14.45 -6.03 2.10
N ALA A 59 -13.89 -7.14 1.62
CA ALA A 59 -13.15 -7.15 0.37
C ALA A 59 -14.05 -6.76 -0.83
N GLY A 60 -13.56 -5.85 -1.67
CA GLY A 60 -14.30 -5.37 -2.84
C GLY A 60 -15.25 -4.20 -2.58
N GLU A 61 -15.31 -3.67 -1.35
CA GLU A 61 -16.06 -2.43 -1.11
C GLU A 61 -15.40 -1.22 -1.75
N ASP A 62 -16.24 -0.37 -2.36
CA ASP A 62 -15.80 0.93 -2.89
C ASP A 62 -15.56 1.92 -1.74
N GLU A 63 -14.33 2.43 -1.64
CA GLU A 63 -13.95 3.43 -0.66
C GLU A 63 -14.80 4.71 -0.73
N ARG A 64 -15.30 5.05 -1.92
CA ARG A 64 -16.16 6.21 -2.17
C ARG A 64 -17.49 6.14 -1.40
N LEU A 65 -18.06 4.94 -1.28
CA LEU A 65 -19.31 4.72 -0.57
C LEU A 65 -19.13 5.02 0.92
N LEU A 66 -18.06 4.52 1.52
CA LEU A 66 -17.75 4.78 2.93
C LEU A 66 -17.51 6.27 3.18
N ILE A 67 -16.73 6.93 2.32
CA ILE A 67 -16.45 8.36 2.44
C ILE A 67 -17.74 9.19 2.31
N ARG A 68 -18.60 8.87 1.36
CA ARG A 68 -19.91 9.55 1.19
C ARG A 68 -20.86 9.35 2.37
N GLN A 69 -20.81 8.17 2.99
CA GLN A 69 -21.64 7.85 4.16
C GLN A 69 -21.18 8.62 5.40
N ILE A 70 -19.88 8.67 5.66
CA ILE A 70 -19.31 9.33 6.85
C ILE A 70 -19.19 10.82 6.65
N ARG A 71 -18.92 11.29 5.43
CA ARG A 71 -18.64 12.70 5.07
C ARG A 71 -17.56 13.32 5.95
N PRO A 72 -16.36 12.70 5.99
CA PRO A 72 -15.29 13.21 6.83
C PRO A 72 -14.71 14.52 6.26
N ASP A 73 -14.22 15.40 7.12
CA ASP A 73 -13.44 16.59 6.71
C ASP A 73 -12.05 16.21 6.21
N ALA A 74 -11.55 15.08 6.73
CA ALA A 74 -10.26 14.53 6.33
C ALA A 74 -10.21 13.01 6.50
N ILE A 75 -9.33 12.38 5.72
CA ILE A 75 -8.96 10.98 5.91
C ILE A 75 -7.49 10.88 6.33
N VAL A 76 -7.15 9.88 7.11
CA VAL A 76 -5.76 9.50 7.38
C VAL A 76 -5.50 8.09 6.87
N ILE A 77 -4.46 7.94 6.05
CA ILE A 77 -4.06 6.68 5.42
C ILE A 77 -2.60 6.40 5.70
N LYS A 78 -2.20 5.13 5.57
CA LYS A 78 -0.78 4.74 5.61
C LYS A 78 -0.28 4.52 4.19
N GLU A 79 0.96 4.92 3.93
CA GLU A 79 1.67 4.55 2.73
C GLU A 79 1.88 3.03 2.72
N SER A 80 0.94 2.32 2.12
CA SER A 80 0.95 0.88 1.92
C SER A 80 1.25 0.58 0.47
N GLY A 81 1.88 -0.58 0.19
CA GLY A 81 2.08 -1.02 -1.18
C GLY A 81 0.76 -1.34 -1.90
N ALA A 82 0.85 -1.81 -3.14
CA ALA A 82 -0.31 -2.14 -3.99
C ALA A 82 -1.35 -3.05 -3.27
N SER A 83 -0.89 -4.00 -2.46
CA SER A 83 -1.76 -4.88 -1.68
C SER A 83 -2.56 -4.18 -0.57
N GLY A 84 -2.21 -2.95 -0.21
CA GLY A 84 -2.88 -2.18 0.85
C GLY A 84 -3.96 -1.23 0.35
N GLY A 85 -4.23 -1.20 -0.96
CA GLY A 85 -5.24 -0.33 -1.57
C GLY A 85 -4.94 1.16 -1.36
N PHE A 86 -3.66 1.55 -1.42
CA PHE A 86 -3.26 2.95 -1.18
C PHE A 86 -3.78 3.85 -2.29
N SER A 87 -3.60 3.45 -3.55
CA SER A 87 -4.01 4.23 -4.71
C SER A 87 -5.52 4.46 -4.74
N GLU A 88 -6.30 3.40 -4.51
CA GLU A 88 -7.76 3.46 -4.51
C GLU A 88 -8.30 4.43 -3.44
N LYS A 89 -7.68 4.44 -2.26
CA LYS A 89 -8.05 5.36 -1.16
C LYS A 89 -7.73 6.81 -1.49
N VAL A 90 -6.56 7.06 -2.11
CA VAL A 90 -6.15 8.39 -2.54
C VAL A 90 -7.09 8.90 -3.64
N GLU A 91 -7.33 8.09 -4.68
CA GLU A 91 -8.22 8.44 -5.78
C GLU A 91 -9.64 8.76 -5.29
N ALA A 92 -10.20 7.88 -4.45
CA ALA A 92 -11.54 8.09 -3.89
C ALA A 92 -11.65 9.40 -3.09
N ALA A 93 -10.64 9.73 -2.30
CA ALA A 93 -10.66 10.96 -1.52
C ALA A 93 -10.43 12.20 -2.39
N GLN A 94 -9.56 12.14 -3.40
CA GLN A 94 -9.34 13.24 -4.34
C GLN A 94 -10.59 13.55 -5.17
N GLU A 95 -11.25 12.53 -5.71
CA GLU A 95 -12.51 12.68 -6.45
C GLU A 95 -13.61 13.35 -5.63
N LEU A 96 -13.64 13.08 -4.33
CA LEU A 96 -14.63 13.65 -3.40
C LEU A 96 -14.17 14.96 -2.75
N GLY A 97 -12.98 15.46 -3.10
CA GLY A 97 -12.43 16.69 -2.56
C GLY A 97 -12.09 16.64 -1.06
N ILE A 98 -11.84 15.44 -0.53
CA ILE A 98 -11.54 15.21 0.89
C ILE A 98 -10.05 15.40 1.15
N ARG A 99 -9.70 16.08 2.24
CA ARG A 99 -8.31 16.27 2.67
C ARG A 99 -7.68 14.95 3.07
N ILE A 100 -6.44 14.73 2.65
CA ILE A 100 -5.71 13.49 2.90
C ILE A 100 -4.48 13.74 3.76
N PHE A 101 -4.37 13.03 4.88
CA PHE A 101 -3.16 12.92 5.69
C PHE A 101 -2.50 11.57 5.44
N ILE A 102 -1.23 11.56 5.04
CA ILE A 102 -0.50 10.35 4.71
C ILE A 102 0.57 10.08 5.78
N ILE A 103 0.45 8.95 6.47
CA ILE A 103 1.51 8.45 7.34
C ILE A 103 2.52 7.74 6.46
N LYS A 104 3.65 8.37 6.21
CA LYS A 104 4.73 7.81 5.40
C LYS A 104 5.32 6.56 6.04
N ARG A 105 5.75 5.63 5.19
CA ARG A 105 6.55 4.48 5.63
C ARG A 105 7.93 5.01 6.05
N PRO A 106 8.46 4.57 7.21
CA PRO A 106 9.82 4.91 7.56
C PRO A 106 10.80 4.46 6.48
N PRO A 107 11.83 5.23 6.16
CA PRO A 107 12.87 4.77 5.26
C PRO A 107 13.55 3.52 5.83
N LEU A 108 13.95 2.61 4.95
CA LEU A 108 14.75 1.47 5.36
C LEU A 108 16.12 1.95 5.86
N GLN A 109 16.61 1.29 6.89
CA GLN A 109 17.97 1.57 7.35
C GLN A 109 18.98 1.21 6.24
N PRO A 110 20.09 1.94 6.11
CA PRO A 110 21.04 1.75 5.01
C PRO A 110 21.66 0.34 4.93
N ASN A 111 21.68 -0.38 6.05
CA ASN A 111 22.21 -1.73 6.16
C ASN A 111 21.17 -2.83 5.87
N LEU A 112 19.94 -2.46 5.54
CA LEU A 112 18.89 -3.41 5.19
C LEU A 112 18.79 -3.56 3.68
N LEU A 113 18.86 -4.79 3.22
CA LEU A 113 18.67 -5.13 1.82
C LEU A 113 17.20 -5.50 1.57
N PRO A 114 16.46 -4.70 0.79
CA PRO A 114 15.07 -5.02 0.48
C PRO A 114 15.01 -6.23 -0.44
N VAL A 115 14.20 -7.21 -0.08
CA VAL A 115 13.91 -8.37 -0.91
C VAL A 115 12.44 -8.41 -1.28
N ASN A 116 12.14 -8.63 -2.56
CA ASN A 116 10.78 -8.67 -3.07
C ASN A 116 10.29 -10.13 -3.16
N GLY A 117 9.54 -10.52 -2.15
CA GLY A 117 8.88 -11.83 -2.09
C GLY A 117 9.85 -13.02 -2.07
N ARG A 118 9.28 -14.21 -2.28
CA ARG A 118 10.01 -15.49 -2.20
C ARG A 118 11.17 -15.59 -3.19
N HIS A 119 10.99 -15.11 -4.40
CA HIS A 119 12.04 -15.15 -5.43
C HIS A 119 13.20 -14.22 -5.12
N GLY A 120 12.92 -13.03 -4.62
CA GLY A 120 13.93 -12.08 -4.15
C GLY A 120 14.75 -12.66 -3.01
N LEU A 121 14.09 -13.28 -2.02
CA LEU A 121 14.77 -13.94 -0.90
C LEU A 121 15.68 -15.07 -1.38
N ARG A 122 15.18 -15.95 -2.27
CA ARG A 122 16.00 -17.03 -2.83
C ARG A 122 17.24 -16.51 -3.54
N ARG A 123 17.12 -15.46 -4.37
CA ARG A 123 18.25 -14.82 -5.03
C ARG A 123 19.28 -14.28 -4.04
N MET A 124 18.81 -13.63 -2.98
CA MET A 124 19.72 -13.08 -1.95
C MET A 124 20.45 -14.19 -1.20
N VAL A 125 19.74 -15.27 -0.82
CA VAL A 125 20.38 -16.42 -0.17
C VAL A 125 21.43 -17.03 -1.09
N GLU A 126 21.12 -17.24 -2.37
CA GLU A 126 22.07 -17.81 -3.34
C GLU A 126 23.27 -16.90 -3.59
N LEU A 127 23.09 -15.57 -3.51
CA LEU A 127 24.18 -14.60 -3.62
C LEU A 127 25.20 -14.72 -2.47
N TYR A 128 24.70 -14.93 -1.23
CA TYR A 128 25.56 -15.05 -0.04
C TYR A 128 26.00 -16.48 0.28
N HIS A 129 25.25 -17.45 -0.22
CA HIS A 129 25.53 -18.89 -0.10
C HIS A 129 25.32 -19.59 -1.44
N PRO A 130 26.26 -19.45 -2.37
CA PRO A 130 26.18 -20.07 -3.69
C PRO A 130 25.96 -21.59 -3.58
N GLY A 131 25.00 -22.13 -4.34
CA GLY A 131 24.64 -23.54 -4.32
C GLY A 131 23.63 -23.95 -3.25
N PHE A 132 23.14 -23.00 -2.38
CA PHE A 132 22.16 -23.35 -1.35
C PHE A 132 20.82 -23.82 -1.95
N TYR A 133 20.35 -23.16 -3.01
CA TYR A 133 19.12 -23.54 -3.70
C TYR A 133 19.36 -24.19 -5.05
N ASP A 134 20.59 -24.39 -5.45
CA ASP A 134 20.97 -24.85 -6.80
C ASP A 134 20.26 -24.06 -7.92
N LEU A 135 20.19 -22.73 -7.74
CA LEU A 135 19.53 -21.83 -8.67
C LEU A 135 20.38 -21.69 -9.94
N ARG A 136 19.84 -22.10 -11.07
CA ARG A 136 20.47 -21.81 -12.36
C ARG A 136 20.34 -20.33 -12.66
N SER A 137 21.47 -19.65 -12.84
CA SER A 137 21.52 -18.27 -13.32
C SER A 137 21.49 -18.28 -14.86
N GLY A 138 20.69 -17.40 -15.44
CA GLY A 138 20.59 -17.29 -16.90
C GLY A 138 19.32 -16.54 -17.31
N PHE A 139 19.24 -16.27 -18.60
CA PHE A 139 18.03 -15.67 -19.15
C PHE A 139 16.89 -16.69 -19.14
N THR A 140 15.72 -16.27 -18.64
CA THR A 140 14.51 -17.10 -18.73
C THR A 140 14.01 -17.15 -20.17
N THR A 141 13.21 -18.18 -20.50
CA THR A 141 12.56 -18.28 -21.82
C THR A 141 11.75 -17.00 -22.16
N GLY A 142 11.09 -16.41 -21.16
CA GLY A 142 10.37 -15.14 -21.35
C GLY A 142 11.28 -13.96 -21.67
N THR A 143 12.44 -13.87 -21.01
CA THR A 143 13.44 -12.83 -21.29
C THR A 143 14.03 -13.01 -22.68
N CYS A 144 14.33 -14.24 -23.08
CA CYS A 144 14.82 -14.54 -24.44
C CYS A 144 13.77 -14.21 -25.50
N ALA A 145 12.49 -14.54 -25.26
CA ALA A 145 11.39 -14.22 -26.16
C ALA A 145 11.18 -12.71 -26.29
N ALA A 146 11.22 -11.97 -25.18
CA ALA A 146 11.12 -10.50 -25.21
C ALA A 146 12.28 -9.84 -25.95
N ALA A 147 13.51 -10.31 -25.75
CA ALA A 147 14.68 -9.83 -26.48
C ALA A 147 14.60 -10.13 -27.98
N ALA A 148 14.14 -11.32 -28.33
CA ALA A 148 13.94 -11.71 -29.73
C ALA A 148 12.83 -10.86 -30.40
N ALA A 149 11.72 -10.62 -29.72
CA ALA A 149 10.64 -9.75 -30.21
C ALA A 149 11.11 -8.31 -30.38
N ALA A 150 11.84 -7.75 -29.41
CA ALA A 150 12.40 -6.41 -29.48
C ALA A 150 13.39 -6.29 -30.65
N ALA A 151 14.25 -7.31 -30.86
CA ALA A 151 15.18 -7.36 -31.98
C ALA A 151 14.44 -7.40 -33.33
N ALA A 152 13.40 -8.21 -33.45
CA ALA A 152 12.59 -8.29 -34.67
C ALA A 152 11.88 -6.99 -34.99
N ILE A 153 11.32 -6.33 -33.99
CA ILE A 153 10.69 -5.00 -34.15
C ILE A 153 11.72 -3.97 -34.61
N TRP A 154 12.92 -3.98 -33.99
CA TRP A 154 14.01 -3.09 -34.41
C TRP A 154 14.38 -3.29 -35.86
N ASP A 155 14.56 -4.53 -36.32
CA ASP A 155 14.92 -4.85 -37.70
C ASP A 155 13.82 -4.46 -38.70
N ILE A 156 12.54 -4.53 -38.29
CA ILE A 156 11.41 -4.14 -39.16
C ILE A 156 11.29 -2.61 -39.30
N PHE A 157 11.48 -1.86 -38.22
CA PHE A 157 11.22 -0.42 -38.19
C PHE A 157 12.47 0.44 -38.36
N ASN A 158 13.66 -0.10 -38.26
CA ASN A 158 14.90 0.67 -38.40
C ASN A 158 15.49 0.49 -39.78
N LEU A 159 14.87 1.19 -40.76
CA LEU A 159 15.31 1.18 -42.15
C LEU A 159 16.61 1.96 -42.41
N ASP A 160 17.12 2.68 -41.39
CA ASP A 160 18.22 3.64 -41.53
C ASP A 160 19.61 3.04 -41.33
N GLY A 161 19.74 1.73 -41.16
CA GLY A 161 21.03 1.04 -41.00
C GLY A 161 21.80 1.38 -39.70
N THR A 162 21.13 1.96 -38.69
CA THR A 162 21.78 2.22 -37.38
C THR A 162 22.08 0.92 -36.66
N PRO A 163 23.24 0.80 -35.98
CA PRO A 163 23.57 -0.43 -35.27
C PRO A 163 22.61 -0.70 -34.11
N ARG A 164 22.28 -1.98 -33.91
CA ARG A 164 21.44 -2.43 -32.80
C ARG A 164 22.09 -2.06 -31.47
N PRO A 165 21.37 -1.48 -30.49
CA PRO A 165 21.92 -1.26 -29.15
C PRO A 165 22.29 -2.60 -28.50
N PRO A 166 23.33 -2.62 -27.65
CA PRO A 166 23.84 -3.82 -27.00
C PRO A 166 22.85 -4.46 -26.04
#